data_8cc1946eeb97c3efa0400eda2f7d3133
#
_entry.id   8cc1946eeb97c3efa0400eda2f7d3133
#
_cell.length_a   1.000
_cell.length_b   1.000
_cell.length_c   1.000
_cell.angle_alpha   90.00
_cell.angle_beta   90.00
_cell.angle_gamma   90.00
#
_symmetry.space_group_name_H-M   'P 1'
#
loop_
_entity.id
_entity.type
_entity.pdbx_description
1 polymer ?
#
loop_
_entity_poly.entity_id
_entity_poly.type
_entity_poly.pdbx_seq_one_letter_code
_entity_poly.pdbx_strand_id
1 'polypeptide(L)'
;MPRARNLIIGCDGTWNDTAGIERTNVPKLLNACATRHQIVHYEEGVGTAYLEALPGGIYGKGLDRQILGAYRFLRKRLNESGWASAQQNIFIFGFSRGAYAARRLCGLINHSGIPYRARDVELGWQMYLNQDVYSASHLQTNGRFFSTTIKFLGVWDSVKSTIDPDYADLTLSPCVRKACHAMALDEQRKPFPVLRFNASQRVNQQWFSGVHSDVGGGYPEPDLSDITLKWMIDQSWAEGLRLKASAVRALKPNPAGVLHNSLTGPWQSLGRKIRRVRKEDVVHESVRARCVEVASYRPRNASQWLNEFSDLA
;
A
#
# COMPACT_ATOMS: atom_id res chain seq x y z
N MET A 1 -16.80 -7.04 -27.00
CA MET A 1 -16.21 -5.82 -26.44
C MET A 1 -14.73 -6.06 -26.21
N PRO A 2 -13.85 -5.13 -26.56
CA PRO A 2 -12.43 -5.26 -26.21
C PRO A 2 -12.31 -5.35 -24.69
N ARG A 3 -11.49 -6.30 -24.21
CA ARG A 3 -11.28 -6.50 -22.78
C ARG A 3 -10.54 -5.30 -22.20
N ALA A 4 -11.02 -4.78 -21.08
CA ALA A 4 -10.38 -3.68 -20.38
C ALA A 4 -8.90 -3.98 -20.10
N ARG A 5 -8.04 -2.95 -20.22
CA ARG A 5 -6.61 -3.01 -19.93
C ARG A 5 -6.39 -2.61 -18.47
N ASN A 6 -5.62 -3.38 -17.74
CA ASN A 6 -5.23 -3.03 -16.37
C ASN A 6 -3.87 -2.32 -16.37
N LEU A 7 -3.81 -1.16 -15.74
CA LEU A 7 -2.59 -0.43 -15.40
C LEU A 7 -2.30 -0.69 -13.93
N ILE A 8 -1.17 -1.30 -13.64
CA ILE A 8 -0.82 -1.77 -12.30
C ILE A 8 0.43 -1.05 -11.87
N ILE A 9 0.35 -0.37 -10.74
CA ILE A 9 1.46 0.38 -10.15
C ILE A 9 1.77 -0.20 -8.79
N GLY A 10 3.06 -0.44 -8.53
CA GLY A 10 3.56 -0.80 -7.22
C GLY A 10 4.56 0.24 -6.73
N CYS A 11 4.29 0.80 -5.56
CA CYS A 11 5.18 1.71 -4.83
C CYS A 11 5.79 0.97 -3.66
N ASP A 12 7.09 0.69 -3.70
CA ASP A 12 7.72 -0.09 -2.64
C ASP A 12 8.22 0.76 -1.48
N GLY A 13 8.37 0.10 -0.33
CA GLY A 13 8.96 0.70 0.87
C GLY A 13 10.45 0.95 0.70
N THR A 14 11.00 1.82 1.51
CA THR A 14 12.45 2.05 1.58
C THR A 14 13.16 0.84 2.19
N TRP A 15 14.41 0.62 1.85
CA TRP A 15 15.25 -0.52 2.27
C TRP A 15 15.08 -1.81 1.45
N ASN A 16 14.27 -1.80 0.42
CA ASN A 16 14.07 -2.95 -0.43
C ASN A 16 14.88 -2.74 -1.71
N ASP A 17 16.13 -3.15 -1.64
CA ASP A 17 17.01 -3.24 -2.81
C ASP A 17 16.52 -4.39 -3.70
N THR A 18 16.35 -4.11 -4.99
CA THR A 18 15.95 -5.12 -5.98
C THR A 18 17.02 -6.21 -6.18
N ALA A 19 18.23 -6.00 -5.65
CA ALA A 19 19.34 -6.93 -5.72
C ALA A 19 19.28 -8.08 -4.70
N GLY A 20 18.43 -7.98 -3.65
CA GLY A 20 18.27 -9.00 -2.61
C GLY A 20 17.32 -10.14 -3.00
N ILE A 21 17.55 -11.33 -2.40
CA ILE A 21 16.66 -12.51 -2.54
C ILE A 21 15.32 -12.24 -1.83
N GLU A 22 15.30 -11.34 -0.89
CA GLU A 22 14.20 -11.01 0.03
C GLU A 22 13.34 -9.89 -0.55
N ARG A 23 12.25 -10.26 -1.20
CA ARG A 23 11.36 -9.29 -1.84
C ARG A 23 10.13 -9.01 -1.00
N THR A 24 9.72 -7.74 -0.94
CA THR A 24 8.43 -7.37 -0.37
C THR A 24 7.26 -7.91 -1.18
N ASN A 25 6.07 -7.81 -0.61
CA ASN A 25 4.83 -8.23 -1.28
C ASN A 25 4.50 -7.38 -2.52
N VAL A 26 5.02 -6.16 -2.63
CA VAL A 26 4.81 -5.31 -3.82
C VAL A 26 5.40 -5.97 -5.07
N PRO A 27 6.73 -6.18 -5.20
CA PRO A 27 7.28 -6.85 -6.38
C PRO A 27 6.81 -8.31 -6.53
N LYS A 28 6.53 -9.04 -5.44
CA LYS A 28 5.96 -10.39 -5.51
C LYS A 28 4.60 -10.37 -6.24
N LEU A 29 3.69 -9.45 -5.85
CA LEU A 29 2.39 -9.28 -6.50
C LEU A 29 2.54 -8.85 -7.95
N LEU A 30 3.40 -7.87 -8.25
CA LEU A 30 3.63 -7.38 -9.60
C LEU A 30 4.16 -8.49 -10.53
N ASN A 31 5.10 -9.32 -10.05
CA ASN A 31 5.63 -10.47 -10.78
C ASN A 31 4.58 -11.58 -10.97
N ALA A 32 3.61 -11.68 -10.07
CA ALA A 32 2.49 -12.61 -10.20
C ALA A 32 1.43 -12.14 -11.22
N CYS A 33 1.43 -10.88 -11.63
CA CYS A 33 0.49 -10.37 -12.62
C CYS A 33 0.68 -11.05 -13.98
N ALA A 34 -0.43 -11.44 -14.62
CA ALA A 34 -0.41 -11.93 -15.99
C ALA A 34 -0.11 -10.76 -16.95
N THR A 35 0.60 -11.05 -18.05
CA THR A 35 1.04 -10.00 -18.98
C THR A 35 -0.03 -9.62 -20.02
N ARG A 36 -1.00 -10.51 -20.27
CA ARG A 36 -2.03 -10.26 -21.28
C ARG A 36 -3.02 -9.20 -20.83
N HIS A 37 -3.12 -8.08 -21.56
CA HIS A 37 -3.96 -6.92 -21.27
C HIS A 37 -3.67 -6.26 -19.92
N GLN A 38 -2.46 -6.38 -19.42
CA GLN A 38 -1.99 -5.72 -18.20
C GLN A 38 -0.61 -5.10 -18.43
N ILE A 39 -0.40 -3.90 -17.90
CA ILE A 39 0.89 -3.23 -17.87
C ILE A 39 1.23 -2.97 -16.42
N VAL A 40 2.39 -3.44 -16.04
CA VAL A 40 2.93 -3.30 -14.69
C VAL A 40 3.99 -2.21 -14.67
N HIS A 41 3.98 -1.40 -13.66
CA HIS A 41 4.98 -0.38 -13.36
C HIS A 41 5.40 -0.48 -11.90
N TYR A 42 6.70 -0.46 -11.67
CA TYR A 42 7.29 -0.53 -10.35
C TYR A 42 8.07 0.74 -10.05
N GLU A 43 7.77 1.34 -8.91
CA GLU A 43 8.51 2.45 -8.34
C GLU A 43 9.29 1.94 -7.13
N GLU A 44 10.61 2.00 -7.24
CA GLU A 44 11.50 1.59 -6.14
C GLU A 44 11.31 2.45 -4.90
N GLY A 45 11.49 1.82 -3.76
CA GLY A 45 11.55 2.53 -2.48
C GLY A 45 12.75 3.47 -2.43
N VAL A 46 12.52 4.65 -1.89
CA VAL A 46 13.54 5.70 -1.84
C VAL A 46 14.37 5.63 -0.57
N GLY A 47 15.70 5.78 -0.70
CA GLY A 47 16.62 6.05 0.38
C GLY A 47 17.23 4.82 1.02
N THR A 48 18.53 4.81 1.07
CA THR A 48 19.39 3.72 1.52
C THR A 48 20.18 4.04 2.80
N ALA A 49 20.09 5.26 3.34
CA ALA A 49 20.94 5.62 4.46
C ALA A 49 20.23 5.52 5.81
N TYR A 50 20.81 4.74 6.71
CA TYR A 50 20.44 4.61 8.12
C TYR A 50 20.43 5.97 8.86
N LEU A 51 21.18 6.95 8.35
CA LEU A 51 21.34 8.29 8.90
C LEU A 51 20.26 9.29 8.44
N GLU A 52 19.42 8.93 7.47
CA GLU A 52 18.33 9.80 6.97
C GLU A 52 17.12 9.84 7.92
N ALA A 53 17.14 9.12 9.05
CA ALA A 53 16.17 9.26 10.15
C ALA A 53 16.34 10.55 10.97
N LEU A 54 17.33 11.38 10.63
CA LEU A 54 17.58 12.67 11.28
C LEU A 54 16.76 13.80 10.62
N PRO A 55 16.31 14.80 11.40
CA PRO A 55 15.48 15.90 10.89
C PRO A 55 16.25 16.74 9.87
N GLY A 56 15.78 16.81 8.63
CA GLY A 56 16.37 17.72 7.64
C GLY A 56 16.26 17.30 6.17
N GLY A 57 15.11 17.45 5.55
CA GLY A 57 15.02 17.87 4.15
C GLY A 57 15.22 16.86 3.02
N ILE A 58 15.83 15.70 3.20
CA ILE A 58 16.17 14.77 2.09
C ILE A 58 15.03 13.76 1.83
N TYR A 59 14.24 13.45 2.84
CA TYR A 59 13.15 12.46 2.78
C TYR A 59 12.00 12.82 1.83
N GLY A 60 11.62 14.10 1.78
CA GLY A 60 10.51 14.56 0.94
C GLY A 60 10.79 14.33 -0.55
N LYS A 61 12.00 14.63 -1.01
CA LYS A 61 12.37 14.54 -2.43
C LYS A 61 12.28 13.13 -3.01
N GLY A 62 12.57 12.11 -2.21
CA GLY A 62 12.50 10.72 -2.67
C GLY A 62 11.04 10.24 -2.83
N LEU A 63 10.20 10.54 -1.86
CA LEU A 63 8.76 10.23 -1.91
C LEU A 63 8.08 10.94 -3.08
N ASP A 64 8.37 12.23 -3.28
CA ASP A 64 7.84 13.01 -4.39
C ASP A 64 8.25 12.43 -5.75
N ARG A 65 9.51 11.96 -5.87
CA ARG A 65 10.00 11.28 -7.10
C ARG A 65 9.17 10.03 -7.40
N GLN A 66 8.92 9.20 -6.40
CA GLN A 66 8.11 7.97 -6.53
C GLN A 66 6.67 8.30 -6.97
N ILE A 67 6.03 9.29 -6.34
CA ILE A 67 4.68 9.74 -6.70
C ILE A 67 4.66 10.28 -8.13
N LEU A 68 5.60 11.15 -8.48
CA LEU A 68 5.68 11.77 -9.81
C LEU A 68 6.05 10.75 -10.90
N GLY A 69 6.87 9.73 -10.60
CA GLY A 69 7.17 8.63 -11.51
C GLY A 69 5.91 7.88 -11.89
N ALA A 70 5.16 7.44 -10.89
CA ALA A 70 3.87 6.76 -11.07
C ALA A 70 2.83 7.65 -11.80
N TYR A 71 2.77 8.93 -11.49
CA TYR A 71 1.86 9.88 -12.14
C TYR A 71 2.22 10.09 -13.63
N ARG A 72 3.52 10.20 -13.97
CA ARG A 72 4.01 10.27 -15.36
C ARG A 72 3.70 8.99 -16.13
N PHE A 73 3.85 7.84 -15.48
CA PHE A 73 3.48 6.55 -16.09
C PHE A 73 1.98 6.53 -16.43
N LEU A 74 1.10 6.86 -15.49
CA LEU A 74 -0.35 6.92 -15.72
C LEU A 74 -0.68 7.89 -16.85
N ARG A 75 -0.15 9.12 -16.80
CA ARG A 75 -0.35 10.10 -17.88
C ARG A 75 0.01 9.52 -19.24
N LYS A 76 1.19 8.89 -19.35
CA LYS A 76 1.64 8.29 -20.61
C LYS A 76 0.68 7.23 -21.10
N ARG A 77 0.29 6.29 -20.22
CA ARG A 77 -0.51 5.13 -20.60
C ARG A 77 -1.98 5.47 -20.88
N LEU A 78 -2.54 6.39 -20.12
CA LEU A 78 -3.93 6.82 -20.30
C LEU A 78 -4.13 7.67 -21.55
N ASN A 79 -3.06 8.32 -22.06
CA ASN A 79 -3.09 9.12 -23.30
C ASN A 79 -2.63 8.34 -24.55
N GLU A 80 -2.28 7.06 -24.44
CA GLU A 80 -1.93 6.26 -25.61
C GLU A 80 -3.14 6.07 -26.53
N SER A 81 -2.96 6.34 -27.83
CA SER A 81 -3.99 6.16 -28.84
C SER A 81 -4.48 4.70 -28.91
N GLY A 82 -5.77 4.51 -29.07
CA GLY A 82 -6.41 3.20 -29.20
C GLY A 82 -7.06 2.64 -27.92
N TRP A 83 -6.96 3.34 -26.78
CA TRP A 83 -7.64 2.95 -25.54
C TRP A 83 -8.44 4.13 -24.99
N ALA A 84 -9.76 4.01 -25.06
CA ALA A 84 -10.60 4.98 -24.34
C ALA A 84 -10.35 4.86 -22.84
N SER A 85 -10.33 5.98 -22.12
CA SER A 85 -10.10 6.02 -20.66
C SER A 85 -11.06 5.10 -19.88
N ALA A 86 -12.28 4.96 -20.36
CA ALA A 86 -13.31 4.07 -19.80
C ALA A 86 -12.95 2.56 -19.91
N GLN A 87 -11.96 2.19 -20.71
CA GLN A 87 -11.52 0.79 -20.91
C GLN A 87 -10.25 0.46 -20.12
N GLN A 88 -9.79 1.35 -19.26
CA GLN A 88 -8.58 1.15 -18.47
C GLN A 88 -8.92 1.11 -16.97
N ASN A 89 -8.49 0.05 -16.31
CA ASN A 89 -8.60 -0.09 -14.86
C ASN A 89 -7.25 0.23 -14.22
N ILE A 90 -7.24 1.05 -13.19
CA ILE A 90 -6.05 1.42 -12.44
C ILE A 90 -6.04 0.64 -11.12
N PHE A 91 -4.95 -0.10 -10.89
CA PHE A 91 -4.65 -0.78 -9.65
C PHE A 91 -3.36 -0.17 -9.08
N ILE A 92 -3.38 0.23 -7.82
CA ILE A 92 -2.23 0.81 -7.15
C ILE A 92 -1.94 -0.01 -5.90
N PHE A 93 -0.68 -0.40 -5.72
CA PHE A 93 -0.23 -1.15 -4.55
C PHE A 93 0.92 -0.43 -3.88
N GLY A 94 1.05 -0.60 -2.57
CA GLY A 94 2.17 -0.02 -1.85
C GLY A 94 2.44 -0.66 -0.50
N PHE A 95 3.70 -0.60 -0.07
CA PHE A 95 4.12 -1.07 1.25
C PHE A 95 4.85 0.04 2.01
N SER A 96 4.60 0.13 3.34
CA SER A 96 5.36 1.05 4.20
C SER A 96 5.21 2.52 3.75
N ARG A 97 6.32 3.23 3.51
CA ARG A 97 6.35 4.58 2.92
C ARG A 97 5.85 4.58 1.48
N GLY A 98 6.05 3.49 0.73
CA GLY A 98 5.44 3.31 -0.60
C GLY A 98 3.91 3.20 -0.53
N ALA A 99 3.36 2.64 0.56
CA ALA A 99 1.91 2.67 0.79
C ALA A 99 1.42 4.11 1.01
N TYR A 100 2.18 4.93 1.69
CA TYR A 100 1.90 6.36 1.83
C TYR A 100 2.00 7.09 0.50
N ALA A 101 3.03 6.80 -0.33
CA ALA A 101 3.16 7.35 -1.68
C ALA A 101 1.97 6.96 -2.57
N ALA A 102 1.54 5.70 -2.52
CA ALA A 102 0.35 5.21 -3.24
C ALA A 102 -0.92 5.98 -2.85
N ARG A 103 -1.12 6.25 -1.56
CA ARG A 103 -2.25 7.07 -1.07
C ARG A 103 -2.16 8.51 -1.56
N ARG A 104 -0.99 9.13 -1.48
CA ARG A 104 -0.76 10.50 -2.00
C ARG A 104 -0.95 10.59 -3.51
N LEU A 105 -0.54 9.56 -4.28
CA LEU A 105 -0.84 9.47 -5.71
C LEU A 105 -2.35 9.47 -5.97
N CYS A 106 -3.12 8.73 -5.17
CA CYS A 106 -4.58 8.78 -5.26
C CYS A 106 -5.13 10.19 -4.96
N GLY A 107 -4.58 10.87 -3.96
CA GLY A 107 -4.92 12.26 -3.63
C GLY A 107 -4.63 13.22 -4.78
N LEU A 108 -3.44 13.12 -5.38
CA LEU A 108 -3.04 13.91 -6.55
C LEU A 108 -3.98 13.70 -7.74
N ILE A 109 -4.31 12.45 -8.05
CA ILE A 109 -5.23 12.11 -9.14
C ILE A 109 -6.63 12.66 -8.85
N ASN A 110 -7.09 12.55 -7.62
CA ASN A 110 -8.41 13.08 -7.24
C ASN A 110 -8.47 14.60 -7.32
N HIS A 111 -7.43 15.28 -6.84
CA HIS A 111 -7.36 16.74 -6.79
C HIS A 111 -7.17 17.35 -8.18
N SER A 112 -6.10 16.95 -8.88
CA SER A 112 -5.67 17.59 -10.11
C SER A 112 -6.15 16.89 -11.38
N GLY A 113 -6.54 15.61 -11.30
CA GLY A 113 -6.79 14.77 -12.48
C GLY A 113 -5.49 14.30 -13.14
N ILE A 114 -5.58 13.88 -14.40
CA ILE A 114 -4.46 13.43 -15.23
C ILE A 114 -4.24 14.45 -16.37
N PRO A 115 -3.04 15.01 -16.55
CA PRO A 115 -2.79 15.95 -17.63
C PRO A 115 -2.68 15.25 -18.98
N TYR A 116 -3.18 15.90 -20.04
CA TYR A 116 -2.96 15.42 -21.41
C TYR A 116 -1.50 15.58 -21.82
N ARG A 117 -0.85 16.66 -21.46
CA ARG A 117 0.51 17.00 -21.90
C ARG A 117 1.54 16.70 -20.82
N ALA A 118 2.72 16.19 -21.23
CA ALA A 118 3.81 15.87 -20.30
C ALA A 118 4.30 17.07 -19.49
N ARG A 119 4.32 18.25 -20.12
CA ARG A 119 4.75 19.53 -19.49
C ARG A 119 3.82 19.98 -18.35
N ASP A 120 2.62 19.44 -18.26
CA ASP A 120 1.63 19.83 -17.26
C ASP A 120 1.65 18.95 -16.00
N VAL A 121 2.52 17.94 -15.98
CA VAL A 121 2.68 17.05 -14.81
C VAL A 121 3.08 17.84 -13.56
N GLU A 122 4.07 18.72 -13.71
CA GLU A 122 4.56 19.53 -12.60
C GLU A 122 3.49 20.53 -12.13
N LEU A 123 2.73 21.10 -13.05
CA LEU A 123 1.60 21.97 -12.69
C LEU A 123 0.55 21.21 -11.85
N GLY A 124 0.17 19.99 -12.24
CA GLY A 124 -0.75 19.16 -11.47
C GLY A 124 -0.24 18.86 -10.06
N TRP A 125 1.07 18.61 -9.93
CA TRP A 125 1.73 18.39 -8.65
C TRP A 125 1.69 19.64 -7.77
N GLN A 126 2.03 20.81 -8.31
CA GLN A 126 2.02 22.07 -7.57
C GLN A 126 0.60 22.44 -7.09
N MET A 127 -0.41 22.26 -7.94
CA MET A 127 -1.81 22.47 -7.54
C MET A 127 -2.20 21.57 -6.36
N TYR A 128 -1.79 20.30 -6.40
CA TYR A 128 -2.05 19.36 -5.31
C TYR A 128 -1.32 19.76 -4.01
N LEU A 129 -0.05 20.15 -4.10
CA LEU A 129 0.71 20.57 -2.91
C LEU A 129 0.12 21.82 -2.27
N ASN A 130 -0.31 22.78 -3.10
CA ASN A 130 -0.89 24.06 -2.64
C ASN A 130 -2.38 23.95 -2.31
N GLN A 131 -3.00 22.78 -2.49
CA GLN A 131 -4.46 22.57 -2.34
C GLN A 131 -5.30 23.54 -3.16
N ASP A 132 -4.79 23.91 -4.35
CA ASP A 132 -5.42 24.86 -5.26
C ASP A 132 -6.56 24.20 -6.05
N VAL A 133 -7.71 24.06 -5.40
CA VAL A 133 -8.93 23.45 -5.96
C VAL A 133 -9.49 24.27 -7.11
N TYR A 134 -9.36 25.60 -7.06
CA TYR A 134 -9.87 26.48 -8.11
C TYR A 134 -9.14 26.27 -9.44
N SER A 135 -7.81 26.35 -9.45
CA SER A 135 -6.99 26.09 -10.64
C SER A 135 -7.17 24.65 -11.15
N ALA A 136 -7.25 23.66 -10.25
CA ALA A 136 -7.46 22.28 -10.63
C ALA A 136 -8.80 22.08 -11.34
N SER A 137 -9.89 22.62 -10.80
CA SER A 137 -11.22 22.57 -11.42
C SER A 137 -11.26 23.29 -12.77
N HIS A 138 -10.68 24.49 -12.85
CA HIS A 138 -10.62 25.27 -14.08
C HIS A 138 -9.87 24.53 -15.21
N LEU A 139 -8.72 23.92 -14.91
CA LEU A 139 -7.94 23.18 -15.90
C LEU A 139 -8.59 21.85 -16.32
N GLN A 140 -9.38 21.22 -15.47
CA GLN A 140 -10.21 20.08 -15.86
C GLN A 140 -11.35 20.53 -16.79
N THR A 141 -12.06 21.61 -16.46
CA THR A 141 -13.14 22.17 -17.29
C THR A 141 -12.65 22.58 -18.67
N ASN A 142 -11.45 23.16 -18.77
CA ASN A 142 -10.84 23.57 -20.03
C ASN A 142 -10.19 22.41 -20.81
N GLY A 143 -10.37 21.16 -20.38
CA GLY A 143 -9.85 19.98 -21.07
C GLY A 143 -8.32 19.88 -21.08
N ARG A 144 -7.63 20.51 -20.14
CA ARG A 144 -6.17 20.38 -19.99
C ARG A 144 -5.79 19.19 -19.11
N PHE A 145 -6.68 18.85 -18.17
CA PHE A 145 -6.63 17.66 -17.35
C PHE A 145 -7.95 16.90 -17.48
N PHE A 146 -7.93 15.59 -17.17
CA PHE A 146 -9.16 14.79 -17.12
C PHE A 146 -9.24 13.99 -15.84
N SER A 147 -10.45 13.77 -15.37
CA SER A 147 -10.73 12.94 -14.21
C SER A 147 -10.63 11.46 -14.57
N THR A 148 -10.16 10.64 -13.64
CA THR A 148 -10.14 9.19 -13.77
C THR A 148 -10.47 8.52 -12.44
N THR A 149 -10.81 7.24 -12.48
CA THR A 149 -11.08 6.45 -11.29
C THR A 149 -10.02 5.38 -11.09
N ILE A 150 -9.66 5.16 -9.83
CA ILE A 150 -8.78 4.08 -9.41
C ILE A 150 -9.67 2.93 -8.96
N LYS A 151 -9.55 1.79 -9.62
CA LYS A 151 -10.39 0.64 -9.35
C LYS A 151 -10.06 0.00 -8.02
N PHE A 152 -8.77 -0.09 -7.70
CA PHE A 152 -8.30 -0.74 -6.48
C PHE A 152 -7.03 -0.08 -5.93
N LEU A 153 -7.00 0.14 -4.62
CA LEU A 153 -5.83 0.54 -3.86
C LEU A 153 -5.53 -0.52 -2.81
N GLY A 154 -4.41 -1.23 -2.94
CA GLY A 154 -3.96 -2.23 -1.98
C GLY A 154 -2.72 -1.77 -1.23
N VAL A 155 -2.78 -1.70 0.10
CA VAL A 155 -1.63 -1.25 0.88
C VAL A 155 -1.29 -2.22 2.01
N TRP A 156 0.01 -2.45 2.23
CA TRP A 156 0.53 -3.17 3.37
C TRP A 156 1.17 -2.18 4.34
N ASP A 157 0.71 -2.22 5.55
CA ASP A 157 1.23 -1.54 6.73
C ASP A 157 1.74 -0.12 6.44
N SER A 158 0.82 0.73 5.96
CA SER A 158 1.10 2.12 5.62
C SER A 158 1.60 2.87 6.84
N VAL A 159 2.81 3.45 6.75
CA VAL A 159 3.40 4.27 7.80
C VAL A 159 3.70 5.66 7.28
N LYS A 160 3.59 6.67 8.17
CA LYS A 160 3.86 8.05 7.82
C LYS A 160 5.37 8.27 7.66
N SER A 161 5.76 9.02 6.63
CA SER A 161 7.07 9.68 6.63
C SER A 161 7.03 10.80 7.67
N THR A 162 8.03 10.88 8.54
CA THR A 162 8.05 11.77 9.72
C THR A 162 8.08 13.27 9.38
N ILE A 163 8.22 13.64 8.11
CA ILE A 163 8.54 15.01 7.66
C ILE A 163 7.32 15.79 7.17
N ASP A 164 6.19 15.14 6.95
CA ASP A 164 4.99 15.83 6.47
C ASP A 164 3.90 15.81 7.55
N PRO A 165 3.85 16.81 8.46
CA PRO A 165 2.89 16.83 9.56
C PRO A 165 1.45 17.02 9.08
N ASP A 166 1.22 17.70 7.96
CA ASP A 166 -0.09 18.27 7.65
C ASP A 166 -0.93 17.51 6.62
N TYR A 167 -0.38 16.51 5.92
CA TYR A 167 -1.09 15.79 4.86
C TYR A 167 -1.49 14.34 5.19
N ALA A 168 -1.64 14.01 6.45
CA ALA A 168 -2.21 12.71 6.84
C ALA A 168 -3.73 12.71 6.64
N ASP A 169 -4.19 12.93 5.41
CA ASP A 169 -5.58 12.63 5.09
C ASP A 169 -5.80 11.12 5.24
N LEU A 170 -6.53 10.77 6.29
CA LEU A 170 -6.90 9.40 6.62
C LEU A 170 -8.12 8.94 5.80
N THR A 171 -8.73 9.82 5.05
CA THR A 171 -9.86 9.49 4.20
C THR A 171 -9.40 8.79 2.92
N LEU A 172 -10.26 7.94 2.39
CA LEU A 172 -10.03 7.36 1.08
C LEU A 172 -10.40 8.38 0.01
N SER A 173 -9.47 8.69 -0.89
CA SER A 173 -9.73 9.61 -2.01
C SER A 173 -11.00 9.22 -2.77
N PRO A 174 -11.89 10.16 -3.09
CA PRO A 174 -13.16 9.90 -3.78
C PRO A 174 -13.01 9.13 -5.09
N CYS A 175 -11.93 9.34 -5.83
CA CYS A 175 -11.65 8.65 -7.09
C CYS A 175 -11.33 7.15 -6.93
N VAL A 176 -11.09 6.64 -5.69
CA VAL A 176 -10.81 5.23 -5.42
C VAL A 176 -12.09 4.47 -5.14
N ARG A 177 -12.35 3.39 -5.89
CA ARG A 177 -13.55 2.57 -5.72
C ARG A 177 -13.47 1.60 -4.56
N LYS A 178 -12.34 0.94 -4.38
CA LYS A 178 -12.09 -0.02 -3.28
C LYS A 178 -10.67 0.11 -2.77
N ALA A 179 -10.50 0.05 -1.48
CA ALA A 179 -9.19 0.00 -0.84
C ALA A 179 -9.09 -1.17 0.13
N CYS A 180 -7.93 -1.82 0.16
CA CYS A 180 -7.59 -2.86 1.11
C CYS A 180 -6.29 -2.50 1.84
N HIS A 181 -6.27 -2.72 3.16
CA HIS A 181 -5.12 -2.42 3.99
C HIS A 181 -4.82 -3.59 4.94
N ALA A 182 -3.71 -4.28 4.74
CA ALA A 182 -3.19 -5.26 5.67
C ALA A 182 -2.28 -4.56 6.70
N MET A 183 -2.61 -4.65 7.99
CA MET A 183 -1.92 -3.96 9.08
C MET A 183 -1.20 -4.94 9.99
N ALA A 184 0.04 -4.62 10.39
CA ALA A 184 0.86 -5.43 11.28
C ALA A 184 0.41 -5.26 12.74
N LEU A 185 0.00 -6.36 13.36
CA LEU A 185 -0.50 -6.38 14.74
C LEU A 185 0.65 -6.23 15.75
N ASP A 186 1.79 -6.86 15.48
CA ASP A 186 2.88 -7.03 16.44
C ASP A 186 4.02 -6.01 16.28
N GLU A 187 3.88 -5.03 15.36
CA GLU A 187 4.87 -3.97 15.20
C GLU A 187 4.89 -3.05 16.43
N GLN A 188 6.10 -2.85 16.98
CA GLN A 188 6.29 -2.15 18.25
C GLN A 188 7.26 -0.95 18.15
N ARG A 189 7.93 -0.74 17.02
CA ARG A 189 8.81 0.41 16.85
C ARG A 189 8.00 1.70 16.92
N LYS A 190 8.33 2.59 17.87
CA LYS A 190 7.63 3.87 18.05
C LYS A 190 7.57 4.73 16.79
N PRO A 191 8.62 4.76 15.92
CA PRO A 191 8.59 5.52 14.66
C PRO A 191 7.70 4.92 13.55
N PHE A 192 7.06 3.76 13.78
CA PHE A 192 6.22 3.07 12.80
C PHE A 192 4.72 3.06 13.16
N PRO A 193 4.11 4.24 13.42
CA PRO A 193 2.67 4.29 13.62
C PRO A 193 1.95 3.97 12.30
N VAL A 194 1.02 3.01 12.36
CA VAL A 194 0.22 2.67 11.19
C VAL A 194 -0.77 3.79 10.85
N LEU A 195 -0.82 4.18 9.58
CA LEU A 195 -1.79 5.14 9.03
C LEU A 195 -3.02 4.40 8.52
N ARG A 196 -4.04 4.31 9.35
CA ARG A 196 -5.31 3.68 9.02
C ARG A 196 -6.13 4.57 8.07
N PHE A 197 -7.05 3.98 7.35
CA PHE A 197 -8.13 4.72 6.71
C PHE A 197 -9.25 5.00 7.72
N ASN A 198 -9.99 6.08 7.54
CA ASN A 198 -11.27 6.28 8.19
C ASN A 198 -12.26 5.19 7.72
N ALA A 199 -13.25 4.88 8.57
CA ALA A 199 -14.28 3.90 8.26
C ALA A 199 -15.04 4.29 6.98
N SER A 200 -15.18 3.34 6.06
CA SER A 200 -15.91 3.50 4.82
C SER A 200 -16.29 2.13 4.26
N GLN A 201 -17.44 2.01 3.61
CA GLN A 201 -17.86 0.78 2.92
C GLN A 201 -16.91 0.40 1.76
N ARG A 202 -16.10 1.34 1.28
CA ARG A 202 -15.10 1.11 0.24
C ARG A 202 -13.75 0.64 0.79
N VAL A 203 -13.59 0.57 2.12
CA VAL A 203 -12.34 0.21 2.79
C VAL A 203 -12.49 -1.12 3.50
N ASN A 204 -11.62 -2.07 3.16
CA ASN A 204 -11.41 -3.31 3.91
C ASN A 204 -10.01 -3.26 4.53
N GLN A 205 -9.92 -2.99 5.83
CA GLN A 205 -8.65 -2.95 6.55
C GLN A 205 -8.67 -3.95 7.72
N GLN A 206 -7.63 -4.77 7.78
CA GLN A 206 -7.57 -5.88 8.74
C GLN A 206 -6.18 -5.97 9.38
N TRP A 207 -6.17 -6.43 10.64
CA TRP A 207 -4.96 -6.72 11.38
C TRP A 207 -4.50 -8.16 11.15
N PHE A 208 -3.21 -8.35 10.90
CA PHE A 208 -2.56 -9.64 10.70
C PHE A 208 -1.46 -9.83 11.72
N SER A 209 -1.20 -11.08 12.12
CA SER A 209 -0.06 -11.42 12.96
C SER A 209 1.25 -11.05 12.28
N GLY A 210 2.19 -10.56 13.05
CA GLY A 210 3.52 -10.23 12.59
C GLY A 210 3.87 -8.75 12.71
N VAL A 211 5.15 -8.45 12.59
CA VAL A 211 5.70 -7.11 12.52
C VAL A 211 5.62 -6.55 11.09
N HIS A 212 6.07 -5.32 10.89
CA HIS A 212 5.99 -4.58 9.62
C HIS A 212 6.34 -5.40 8.38
N SER A 213 7.51 -6.08 8.40
CA SER A 213 7.97 -6.87 7.27
C SER A 213 7.42 -8.31 7.26
N ASP A 214 6.85 -8.83 8.37
CA ASP A 214 6.05 -10.05 8.35
C ASP A 214 4.74 -9.84 7.58
N VAL A 215 4.21 -8.61 7.59
CA VAL A 215 3.00 -8.25 6.87
C VAL A 215 3.31 -7.77 5.45
N GLY A 216 4.34 -6.97 5.25
CA GLY A 216 4.69 -6.38 3.96
C GLY A 216 5.68 -7.17 3.13
N GLY A 217 6.27 -8.23 3.69
CA GLY A 217 7.39 -8.98 3.09
C GLY A 217 8.73 -8.30 3.34
N GLY A 218 9.80 -9.02 3.04
CA GLY A 218 11.19 -8.57 3.19
C GLY A 218 12.03 -9.45 4.12
N TYR A 219 11.44 -10.45 4.78
CA TYR A 219 12.18 -11.48 5.49
C TYR A 219 12.37 -12.73 4.60
N PRO A 220 13.41 -13.55 4.86
CA PRO A 220 13.64 -14.81 4.15
C PRO A 220 12.47 -15.79 4.32
N GLU A 221 11.87 -15.83 5.50
CA GLU A 221 10.72 -16.66 5.84
C GLU A 221 9.43 -15.96 5.38
N PRO A 222 8.79 -16.45 4.31
CA PRO A 222 7.64 -15.76 3.72
C PRO A 222 6.30 -16.11 4.38
N ASP A 223 6.26 -17.05 5.31
CA ASP A 223 5.04 -17.67 5.85
C ASP A 223 3.94 -16.64 6.18
N LEU A 224 4.25 -15.68 7.04
CA LEU A 224 3.29 -14.65 7.46
C LEU A 224 3.01 -13.63 6.36
N SER A 225 4.04 -13.23 5.60
CA SER A 225 3.86 -12.27 4.51
C SER A 225 3.07 -12.86 3.34
N ASP A 226 3.16 -14.17 3.11
CA ASP A 226 2.37 -14.85 2.09
C ASP A 226 0.87 -14.94 2.46
N ILE A 227 0.51 -14.90 3.75
CA ILE A 227 -0.90 -14.78 4.19
C ILE A 227 -1.48 -13.45 3.70
N THR A 228 -0.79 -12.36 3.97
CA THR A 228 -1.24 -11.02 3.59
C THR A 228 -1.18 -10.78 2.09
N LEU A 229 -0.19 -11.38 1.41
CA LEU A 229 -0.09 -11.37 -0.05
C LEU A 229 -1.26 -12.13 -0.68
N LYS A 230 -1.56 -13.34 -0.19
CA LYS A 230 -2.69 -14.14 -0.66
C LYS A 230 -4.01 -13.39 -0.47
N TRP A 231 -4.24 -12.82 0.71
CA TRP A 231 -5.41 -12.00 0.98
C TRP A 231 -5.53 -10.82 0.01
N MET A 232 -4.46 -10.06 -0.23
CA MET A 232 -4.46 -8.93 -1.15
C MET A 232 -4.71 -9.37 -2.60
N ILE A 233 -4.15 -10.51 -2.98
CA ILE A 233 -4.40 -11.16 -4.28
C ILE A 233 -5.88 -11.45 -4.45
N ASP A 234 -6.52 -12.09 -3.47
CA ASP A 234 -7.94 -12.47 -3.53
C ASP A 234 -8.83 -11.23 -3.63
N GLN A 235 -8.53 -10.18 -2.85
CA GLN A 235 -9.27 -8.91 -2.91
C GLN A 235 -9.13 -8.22 -4.27
N SER A 236 -7.95 -8.18 -4.84
CA SER A 236 -7.69 -7.52 -6.12
C SER A 236 -8.15 -8.34 -7.32
N TRP A 237 -8.10 -9.67 -7.23
CA TRP A 237 -8.63 -10.58 -8.24
C TRP A 237 -10.16 -10.44 -8.38
N ALA A 238 -10.88 -10.29 -7.26
CA ALA A 238 -12.30 -10.00 -7.26
C ALA A 238 -12.64 -8.70 -8.01
N GLU A 239 -11.71 -7.74 -8.04
CA GLU A 239 -11.81 -6.50 -8.81
C GLU A 239 -11.29 -6.61 -10.25
N GLY A 240 -10.87 -7.80 -10.70
CA GLY A 240 -10.46 -8.08 -12.07
C GLY A 240 -8.98 -7.96 -12.36
N LEU A 241 -8.11 -7.93 -11.33
CA LEU A 241 -6.68 -8.15 -11.51
C LEU A 241 -6.46 -9.59 -11.99
N ARG A 242 -5.56 -9.79 -12.95
CA ARG A 242 -5.27 -11.11 -13.51
C ARG A 242 -3.89 -11.58 -13.08
N LEU A 243 -3.83 -12.79 -12.60
CA LEU A 243 -2.64 -13.36 -11.99
C LEU A 243 -2.26 -14.68 -12.66
N LYS A 244 -1.00 -14.99 -12.66
CA LYS A 244 -0.46 -16.29 -13.07
C LYS A 244 -0.82 -17.33 -11.99
N ALA A 245 -1.58 -18.35 -12.34
CA ALA A 245 -1.97 -19.39 -11.40
C ALA A 245 -0.77 -20.09 -10.72
N SER A 246 0.34 -20.25 -11.45
CA SER A 246 1.58 -20.81 -10.90
C SER A 246 2.15 -19.95 -9.76
N ALA A 247 2.15 -18.62 -9.90
CA ALA A 247 2.66 -17.74 -8.88
C ALA A 247 1.79 -17.77 -7.61
N VAL A 248 0.45 -17.83 -7.76
CA VAL A 248 -0.47 -17.95 -6.63
C VAL A 248 -0.30 -19.28 -5.90
N ARG A 249 -0.11 -20.39 -6.64
CA ARG A 249 0.12 -21.72 -6.03
C ARG A 249 1.48 -21.87 -5.36
N ALA A 250 2.45 -21.02 -5.69
CA ALA A 250 3.77 -21.03 -5.08
C ALA A 250 3.81 -20.39 -3.69
N LEU A 251 2.77 -19.65 -3.30
CA LEU A 251 2.67 -19.05 -1.97
C LEU A 251 2.55 -20.13 -0.89
N LYS A 252 3.17 -19.87 0.24
CA LYS A 252 3.22 -20.79 1.40
C LYS A 252 2.68 -20.09 2.66
N PRO A 253 1.41 -19.65 2.66
CA PRO A 253 0.83 -19.00 3.82
C PRO A 253 0.78 -19.97 5.01
N ASN A 254 1.38 -19.59 6.13
CA ASN A 254 1.44 -20.41 7.32
C ASN A 254 1.27 -19.55 8.60
N PRO A 255 0.15 -19.64 9.33
CA PRO A 255 -0.05 -18.89 10.57
C PRO A 255 0.96 -19.21 11.66
N ALA A 256 1.51 -20.43 11.67
CA ALA A 256 2.52 -20.86 12.64
C ALA A 256 3.96 -20.44 12.27
N GLY A 257 4.14 -19.82 11.11
CA GLY A 257 5.45 -19.38 10.61
C GLY A 257 6.18 -18.44 11.59
N VAL A 258 7.42 -18.13 11.26
CA VAL A 258 8.29 -17.29 12.11
C VAL A 258 7.71 -15.91 12.29
N LEU A 259 7.55 -15.46 13.53
CA LEU A 259 7.24 -14.09 13.90
C LEU A 259 8.54 -13.42 14.32
N HIS A 260 8.92 -12.39 13.55
CA HIS A 260 10.18 -11.69 13.78
C HIS A 260 10.07 -10.67 14.90
N ASN A 261 11.22 -10.25 15.42
CA ASN A 261 11.31 -9.12 16.34
C ASN A 261 11.91 -7.91 15.59
N SER A 262 11.08 -6.91 15.30
CA SER A 262 11.53 -5.68 14.64
C SER A 262 12.19 -4.67 15.58
N LEU A 263 12.04 -4.85 16.91
CA LEU A 263 12.60 -3.95 17.92
C LEU A 263 14.02 -4.42 18.31
N THR A 264 14.93 -4.38 17.36
CA THR A 264 16.33 -4.80 17.52
C THR A 264 17.31 -3.71 17.11
N GLY A 265 18.56 -3.80 17.57
CA GLY A 265 19.59 -2.84 17.20
C GLY A 265 19.21 -1.39 17.51
N PRO A 266 19.47 -0.44 16.60
CA PRO A 266 19.19 0.98 16.84
C PRO A 266 17.71 1.29 17.10
N TRP A 267 16.78 0.41 16.66
CA TRP A 267 15.36 0.62 16.89
C TRP A 267 14.97 0.54 18.36
N GLN A 268 15.75 -0.16 19.19
CA GLN A 268 15.52 -0.24 20.64
C GLN A 268 15.63 1.12 21.31
N SER A 269 16.61 1.94 20.89
CA SER A 269 16.83 3.28 21.45
C SER A 269 15.78 4.31 21.06
N LEU A 270 15.04 4.08 19.96
CA LEU A 270 13.96 4.97 19.51
C LEU A 270 12.63 4.74 20.24
N GLY A 271 12.58 3.71 21.09
CA GLY A 271 11.45 3.43 21.96
C GLY A 271 10.42 2.49 21.39
N ARG A 272 9.62 1.96 22.32
CA ARG A 272 8.54 0.98 22.07
C ARG A 272 7.17 1.63 22.13
N LYS A 273 6.28 1.26 21.20
CA LYS A 273 4.87 1.65 21.24
C LYS A 273 4.01 0.51 20.68
N ILE A 274 3.23 -0.11 21.52
CA ILE A 274 2.28 -1.16 21.11
C ILE A 274 1.14 -0.50 20.33
N ARG A 275 0.77 -1.09 19.21
CA ARG A 275 -0.34 -0.65 18.37
C ARG A 275 -1.67 -0.93 19.05
N ARG A 276 -2.62 0.01 18.92
CA ARG A 276 -3.95 -0.13 19.50
C ARG A 276 -4.91 -0.71 18.47
N VAL A 277 -5.46 -1.88 18.77
CA VAL A 277 -6.62 -2.45 18.09
C VAL A 277 -7.89 -1.92 18.76
N ARG A 278 -8.81 -1.39 17.98
CA ARG A 278 -10.09 -0.86 18.48
C ARG A 278 -11.16 -1.94 18.41
N LYS A 279 -12.26 -1.76 19.14
CA LYS A 279 -13.36 -2.74 19.16
C LYS A 279 -14.01 -2.94 17.78
N GLU A 280 -14.07 -1.88 16.99
CA GLU A 280 -14.62 -1.89 15.64
C GLU A 280 -13.66 -2.40 14.56
N ASP A 281 -12.43 -2.69 14.91
CA ASP A 281 -11.44 -3.18 13.95
C ASP A 281 -11.69 -4.64 13.59
N VAL A 282 -11.29 -5.01 12.38
CA VAL A 282 -11.30 -6.40 11.94
C VAL A 282 -9.92 -7.01 12.13
N VAL A 283 -9.87 -8.15 12.81
CA VAL A 283 -8.68 -8.99 12.94
C VAL A 283 -8.88 -10.19 12.00
N HIS A 284 -7.88 -10.43 11.15
CA HIS A 284 -7.94 -11.51 10.18
C HIS A 284 -7.94 -12.89 10.86
N GLU A 285 -8.64 -13.85 10.30
CA GLU A 285 -8.77 -15.21 10.85
C GLU A 285 -7.43 -15.92 11.09
N SER A 286 -6.39 -15.60 10.32
CA SER A 286 -5.04 -16.14 10.51
C SER A 286 -4.43 -15.80 11.87
N VAL A 287 -4.87 -14.72 12.53
CA VAL A 287 -4.43 -14.37 13.89
C VAL A 287 -4.98 -15.39 14.88
N ARG A 288 -6.25 -15.77 14.72
CA ARG A 288 -6.87 -16.84 15.53
C ARG A 288 -6.19 -18.19 15.28
N ALA A 289 -5.99 -18.55 14.01
CA ALA A 289 -5.28 -19.77 13.67
C ALA A 289 -3.91 -19.84 14.35
N ARG A 290 -3.14 -18.74 14.30
CA ARG A 290 -1.86 -18.64 15.00
C ARG A 290 -1.99 -18.84 16.52
N CYS A 291 -3.01 -18.28 17.17
CA CYS A 291 -3.23 -18.48 18.61
C CYS A 291 -3.52 -19.93 18.98
N VAL A 292 -4.12 -20.68 18.06
CA VAL A 292 -4.38 -22.13 18.25
C VAL A 292 -3.09 -22.93 18.03
N GLU A 293 -2.38 -22.66 16.94
CA GLU A 293 -1.22 -23.46 16.53
C GLU A 293 0.05 -23.13 17.34
N VAL A 294 0.18 -21.88 17.83
CA VAL A 294 1.33 -21.40 18.61
C VAL A 294 0.89 -21.00 20.00
N ALA A 295 0.97 -21.92 20.94
CA ALA A 295 0.45 -21.76 22.32
C ALA A 295 1.01 -20.53 23.05
N SER A 296 2.25 -20.10 22.73
CA SER A 296 2.89 -18.92 23.32
C SER A 296 2.42 -17.59 22.70
N TYR A 297 1.73 -17.62 21.56
CA TYR A 297 1.27 -16.40 20.88
C TYR A 297 -0.05 -15.91 21.49
N ARG A 298 0.03 -14.82 22.24
CA ARG A 298 -1.14 -14.17 22.87
C ARG A 298 -1.00 -12.65 22.72
N PRO A 299 -1.44 -12.05 21.59
CA PRO A 299 -1.28 -10.62 21.36
C PRO A 299 -2.18 -9.81 22.31
N ARG A 300 -1.56 -9.10 23.27
CA ARG A 300 -2.25 -8.34 24.32
C ARG A 300 -3.12 -7.21 23.76
N ASN A 301 -2.74 -6.64 22.64
CA ASN A 301 -3.47 -5.54 21.97
C ASN A 301 -4.72 -6.02 21.21
N ALA A 302 -4.90 -7.33 21.04
CA ALA A 302 -6.08 -7.96 20.43
C ALA A 302 -6.83 -8.88 21.41
N SER A 303 -6.58 -8.79 22.72
CA SER A 303 -7.17 -9.70 23.73
C SER A 303 -8.70 -9.70 23.72
N GLN A 304 -9.35 -8.57 23.48
CA GLN A 304 -10.80 -8.46 23.36
C GLN A 304 -11.38 -9.34 22.22
N TRP A 305 -10.64 -9.51 21.12
CA TRP A 305 -11.01 -10.36 19.99
C TRP A 305 -10.78 -11.84 20.27
N LEU A 306 -9.82 -12.15 21.15
CA LEU A 306 -9.52 -13.53 21.54
C LEU A 306 -10.50 -14.05 22.58
N ASN A 307 -11.00 -13.19 23.47
CA ASN A 307 -11.97 -13.55 24.50
C ASN A 307 -13.35 -13.90 23.92
N GLU A 308 -13.78 -13.24 22.85
CA GLU A 308 -15.01 -13.59 22.13
C GLU A 308 -14.99 -14.99 21.51
N PHE A 309 -13.82 -15.61 21.42
CA PHE A 309 -13.62 -16.96 20.88
C PHE A 309 -13.43 -18.04 21.96
N SER A 310 -13.16 -17.68 23.22
CA SER A 310 -13.08 -18.65 24.34
C SER A 310 -14.45 -19.20 24.72
N ASP A 311 -15.53 -18.46 24.38
CA ASP A 311 -16.91 -18.88 24.68
C ASP A 311 -17.49 -19.81 23.60
N LEU A 312 -16.72 -20.18 22.58
CA LEU A 312 -17.12 -21.07 21.48
C LEU A 312 -16.29 -22.35 21.40
N ALA A 313 -15.42 -22.60 22.36
CA ALA A 313 -14.65 -23.84 22.56
C ALA A 313 -15.11 -24.55 23.82
#